data_ab374430bd0781fd43e4ab1d2f95ea0a
#
_entry.id   ab374430bd0781fd43e4ab1d2f95ea0a
#
_cell.length_a   1.000
_cell.length_b   1.000
_cell.length_c   1.000
_cell.angle_alpha   90.00
_cell.angle_beta   90.00
_cell.angle_gamma   90.00
#
_symmetry.space_group_name_H-M   'P 1'
#
loop_
_entity.id
_entity.type
_entity.pdbx_description
1 polymer ?
#
loop_
_entity_poly.entity_id
_entity_poly.type
_entity_poly.pdbx_seq_one_letter_code
_entity_poly.pdbx_strand_id
1 'polypeptide(L)'
;MTSSPFSFAINRRGFLAGAAGLTALSAGFITDARAQGAETPKKGGVLKLGIGGGSTTDNLDPRILKDWVPVNQAFMIMNGLVEIDANNQAVPELFESWEAQPGAVEWTFKLRQGVTFHNGKALTVEDVIYSINLHRGETTSAARSVAAALKAVEKVSESEVKIVLESGNADLPYILSDYHFLVVPDGWTDFSKPVGTGPFVYESYDPGVRSRFTRNPNYWKPNAAHVDAVEVIVINDISARTNAMMSGQVHAINQLDFKTVDLLRRNPNLNIVQSAGGQHFTFLMDCTQAPYKDNNVRLALKHSIDREQLLKTALRGYGRIGNDHPIPSSDRFYAAGLPQRPYDPEKAKFYLKQAGLDSLKVELSASEAAFSGAVDAAAIFRTAAAASGIEISLKREPADGYWDNVWMKAPFCMSYWGGRPTADQMLTIAYASTSAQNDTHWKNDSFDKKLVEARALLDDAKRKEIYAELQGLISDDGGAIIPMFGDYLDAASKKLKGVTTHPMFNFMGARLAEKVWLEE
;
A
#
# COMPACT_ATOMS: atom_id res chain seq x y z
N MET A 1 65.04 17.86 -3.05
CA MET A 1 64.68 19.03 -2.27
C MET A 1 63.21 18.81 -1.91
N THR A 2 62.94 18.13 -0.81
CA THR A 2 62.54 18.57 0.54
C THR A 2 61.34 19.53 0.46
N SER A 3 60.17 19.21 0.95
CA SER A 3 59.76 18.99 2.34
C SER A 3 58.24 18.74 2.38
N SER A 4 57.77 17.72 2.96
CA SER A 4 57.27 17.45 4.31
C SER A 4 55.89 18.04 4.71
N PRO A 5 55.04 17.29 5.38
CA PRO A 5 53.62 17.55 5.57
C PRO A 5 53.33 18.28 6.90
N PHE A 6 52.20 18.97 6.98
CA PHE A 6 51.68 19.52 8.25
C PHE A 6 50.51 18.68 8.77
N SER A 7 50.78 18.05 9.89
CA SER A 7 49.83 17.45 10.81
C SER A 7 49.28 18.52 11.76
N PHE A 8 47.93 18.59 11.93
CA PHE A 8 47.32 19.35 13.02
C PHE A 8 46.59 18.40 13.97
N ALA A 9 47.23 18.20 15.13
CA ALA A 9 46.62 17.60 16.30
C ALA A 9 45.86 18.70 17.08
N ILE A 10 44.55 18.47 17.33
CA ILE A 10 43.77 19.33 18.22
C ILE A 10 43.72 18.70 19.61
N ASN A 11 44.31 19.40 20.55
CA ASN A 11 44.45 19.06 21.96
C ASN A 11 43.21 19.50 22.74
N ARG A 12 42.63 18.58 23.52
CA ARG A 12 41.60 18.88 24.52
C ARG A 12 42.24 19.53 25.73
N ARG A 13 41.99 20.80 25.97
CA ARG A 13 41.93 21.47 27.30
C ARG A 13 41.97 23.01 27.12
N GLY A 14 40.97 23.67 27.67
CA GLY A 14 41.05 25.12 27.92
C GLY A 14 39.93 25.93 27.32
N PHE A 15 38.77 25.96 28.00
CA PHE A 15 37.92 27.14 28.02
C PHE A 15 37.18 27.22 29.36
N LEU A 16 37.80 27.93 30.27
CA LEU A 16 37.11 28.53 31.41
C LEU A 16 37.68 29.95 31.55
N ALA A 17 36.76 30.87 31.69
CA ALA A 17 36.94 32.26 32.16
C ALA A 17 36.84 33.37 31.09
N GLY A 18 35.79 34.17 31.24
CA GLY A 18 35.61 35.48 30.59
C GLY A 18 34.17 35.96 30.67
N ALA A 19 33.72 36.41 31.85
CA ALA A 19 32.43 37.04 32.09
C ALA A 19 32.40 38.50 31.69
N ALA A 20 31.20 38.98 31.42
CA ALA A 20 30.64 40.32 31.61
C ALA A 20 30.23 41.09 30.35
N GLY A 21 28.94 41.26 30.21
CA GLY A 21 28.29 42.53 29.92
C GLY A 21 27.90 42.81 28.48
N LEU A 22 26.61 42.59 28.18
CA LEU A 22 25.75 43.64 27.59
C LEU A 22 24.32 43.09 27.42
N THR A 23 23.43 43.61 28.25
CA THR A 23 21.96 43.46 28.15
C THR A 23 21.45 44.23 26.94
N ALA A 24 20.80 43.51 26.01
CA ALA A 24 19.87 44.09 25.06
C ALA A 24 18.60 43.25 25.04
N LEU A 25 17.49 43.84 25.44
CA LEU A 25 16.14 43.29 25.36
C LEU A 25 15.81 42.96 23.90
N SER A 26 15.59 41.70 23.62
CA SER A 26 14.78 41.24 22.53
C SER A 26 13.72 40.32 23.11
N ALA A 27 12.47 40.83 23.19
CA ALA A 27 11.29 40.02 23.46
C ALA A 27 11.10 39.05 22.29
N GLY A 28 11.76 37.91 22.37
CA GLY A 28 11.52 36.77 21.47
C GLY A 28 10.32 36.02 21.99
N PHE A 29 9.29 35.89 21.15
CA PHE A 29 8.18 34.99 21.35
C PHE A 29 8.76 33.58 21.53
N ILE A 30 8.77 33.10 22.76
CA ILE A 30 8.93 31.68 23.06
C ILE A 30 7.59 31.07 22.71
N THR A 31 7.46 30.54 21.47
CA THR A 31 6.43 29.60 21.17
C THR A 31 6.74 28.37 22.03
N ASP A 32 5.96 28.18 23.08
CA ASP A 32 5.84 26.90 23.78
C ASP A 32 5.52 25.79 22.77
N ALA A 33 6.54 25.21 22.18
CA ALA A 33 6.43 23.86 21.64
C ALA A 33 6.27 22.93 22.86
N ARG A 34 5.04 22.85 23.37
CA ARG A 34 4.66 21.77 24.27
C ARG A 34 4.97 20.49 23.49
N ALA A 35 6.05 19.82 23.86
CA ALA A 35 6.22 18.41 23.60
C ALA A 35 4.94 17.76 24.12
N GLN A 36 4.04 17.33 23.22
CA GLN A 36 2.94 16.46 23.58
C GLN A 36 3.62 15.24 24.18
N GLY A 37 3.54 15.11 25.52
CA GLY A 37 4.09 13.97 26.22
C GLY A 37 3.49 12.71 25.57
N ALA A 38 4.37 11.80 25.17
CA ALA A 38 3.95 10.53 24.59
C ALA A 38 2.95 9.89 25.56
N GLU A 39 1.67 9.75 25.12
CA GLU A 39 0.62 9.14 25.93
C GLU A 39 1.08 7.72 26.27
N THR A 40 1.08 7.37 27.56
CA THR A 40 1.47 6.03 28.00
C THR A 40 0.32 5.07 27.74
N PRO A 41 0.52 3.98 26.97
CA PRO A 41 -0.52 3.01 26.70
C PRO A 41 -1.10 2.40 27.98
N LYS A 42 -2.43 2.35 28.02
CA LYS A 42 -3.18 1.71 29.12
C LYS A 42 -3.55 0.28 28.74
N LYS A 43 -3.50 -0.63 29.70
CA LYS A 43 -3.95 -2.01 29.50
C LYS A 43 -5.40 -2.16 29.91
N GLY A 44 -6.15 -3.00 29.16
CA GLY A 44 -7.52 -3.37 29.52
C GLY A 44 -8.56 -3.02 28.48
N GLY A 45 -9.78 -3.50 28.71
CA GLY A 45 -10.94 -3.22 27.88
C GLY A 45 -11.09 -4.12 26.65
N VAL A 46 -12.23 -3.98 25.97
CA VAL A 46 -12.58 -4.73 24.76
C VAL A 46 -12.64 -3.77 23.57
N LEU A 47 -11.73 -3.94 22.61
CA LEU A 47 -11.75 -3.19 21.35
C LEU A 47 -12.82 -3.78 20.43
N LYS A 48 -13.73 -2.94 19.94
CA LYS A 48 -14.79 -3.33 18.99
C LYS A 48 -14.52 -2.68 17.65
N LEU A 49 -14.38 -3.49 16.59
CA LEU A 49 -14.10 -3.04 15.23
C LEU A 49 -15.28 -3.38 14.32
N GLY A 50 -15.77 -2.39 13.57
CA GLY A 50 -16.74 -2.58 12.49
C GLY A 50 -16.00 -2.64 11.15
N ILE A 51 -15.89 -3.82 10.55
CA ILE A 51 -15.10 -4.01 9.32
C ILE A 51 -16.00 -4.42 8.17
N GLY A 52 -15.84 -3.74 7.02
CA GLY A 52 -16.42 -4.15 5.74
C GLY A 52 -15.46 -5.07 4.98
N GLY A 53 -15.97 -5.84 4.03
CA GLY A 53 -15.20 -6.80 3.25
C GLY A 53 -15.06 -8.14 3.98
N GLY A 54 -16.19 -8.73 4.35
CA GLY A 54 -16.26 -10.06 4.92
C GLY A 54 -17.36 -10.91 4.28
N SER A 55 -17.18 -12.21 4.29
CA SER A 55 -18.06 -13.20 3.69
C SER A 55 -18.27 -14.39 4.61
N THR A 56 -19.43 -15.06 4.48
CA THR A 56 -19.71 -16.34 5.17
C THR A 56 -18.79 -17.48 4.72
N THR A 57 -18.04 -17.29 3.64
CA THR A 57 -17.04 -18.23 3.12
C THR A 57 -15.61 -17.90 3.55
N ASP A 58 -15.42 -16.83 4.34
CA ASP A 58 -14.09 -16.46 4.84
C ASP A 58 -13.53 -17.56 5.73
N ASN A 59 -12.22 -17.73 5.65
CA ASN A 59 -11.48 -18.52 6.62
C ASN A 59 -10.10 -17.88 6.88
N LEU A 60 -9.34 -18.44 7.81
CA LEU A 60 -8.07 -17.87 8.28
C LEU A 60 -6.85 -18.67 7.78
N ASP A 61 -7.02 -19.43 6.70
CA ASP A 61 -5.92 -20.09 6.00
C ASP A 61 -5.08 -19.06 5.23
N PRO A 62 -3.79 -18.89 5.53
CA PRO A 62 -2.93 -17.92 4.85
C PRO A 62 -2.90 -18.07 3.32
N ARG A 63 -3.15 -19.28 2.78
CA ARG A 63 -3.15 -19.52 1.33
C ARG A 63 -4.25 -18.81 0.58
N ILE A 64 -5.39 -18.54 1.23
CA ILE A 64 -6.59 -18.05 0.56
C ILE A 64 -7.18 -16.79 1.19
N LEU A 65 -6.40 -16.12 2.05
CA LEU A 65 -6.77 -14.82 2.60
C LEU A 65 -7.03 -13.84 1.46
N LYS A 66 -8.17 -13.17 1.54
CA LYS A 66 -8.56 -12.10 0.62
C LYS A 66 -9.59 -11.23 1.33
N ASP A 67 -9.62 -9.93 0.95
CA ASP A 67 -10.50 -8.96 1.57
C ASP A 67 -10.12 -8.59 3.02
N TRP A 68 -10.77 -7.54 3.53
CA TRP A 68 -10.29 -6.81 4.72
C TRP A 68 -10.52 -7.53 6.04
N VAL A 69 -11.66 -8.23 6.18
CA VAL A 69 -12.00 -8.90 7.45
C VAL A 69 -11.01 -10.02 7.77
N PRO A 70 -10.83 -11.05 6.91
CA PRO A 70 -9.92 -12.15 7.21
C PRO A 70 -8.46 -11.69 7.31
N VAL A 71 -8.01 -10.69 6.53
CA VAL A 71 -6.64 -10.16 6.63
C VAL A 71 -6.39 -9.49 7.98
N ASN A 72 -7.31 -8.63 8.47
CA ASN A 72 -7.18 -8.02 9.79
C ASN A 72 -7.16 -9.07 10.92
N GLN A 73 -8.02 -10.09 10.81
CA GLN A 73 -8.08 -11.18 11.81
C GLN A 73 -6.82 -12.05 11.80
N ALA A 74 -6.27 -12.33 10.60
CA ALA A 74 -5.05 -13.10 10.47
C ALA A 74 -3.86 -12.41 11.15
N PHE A 75 -3.69 -11.08 11.01
CA PHE A 75 -2.67 -10.32 11.73
C PHE A 75 -2.89 -10.22 13.25
N MET A 76 -4.11 -10.46 13.73
CA MET A 76 -4.34 -10.59 15.19
C MET A 76 -3.78 -11.91 15.73
N ILE A 77 -3.81 -12.98 14.93
CA ILE A 77 -3.45 -14.34 15.36
C ILE A 77 -2.01 -14.69 14.98
N MET A 78 -1.55 -14.24 13.84
CA MET A 78 -0.25 -14.63 13.24
C MET A 78 0.63 -13.40 13.03
N ASN A 79 1.94 -13.61 13.05
CA ASN A 79 2.90 -12.61 12.59
C ASN A 79 3.46 -12.98 11.22
N GLY A 80 3.86 -11.96 10.48
CA GLY A 80 4.63 -12.09 9.25
C GLY A 80 6.12 -12.29 9.51
N LEU A 81 6.85 -12.56 8.46
CA LEU A 81 8.31 -12.64 8.48
C LEU A 81 8.95 -11.25 8.58
N VAL A 82 8.37 -10.30 7.87
CA VAL A 82 8.79 -8.89 7.77
C VAL A 82 7.55 -8.01 7.92
N GLU A 83 7.65 -6.89 8.62
CA GLU A 83 6.59 -5.88 8.71
C GLU A 83 6.90 -4.70 7.78
N ILE A 84 5.88 -4.06 7.23
CA ILE A 84 6.01 -2.74 6.60
C ILE A 84 5.60 -1.70 7.63
N ASP A 85 6.45 -0.70 7.86
CA ASP A 85 6.18 0.38 8.80
C ASP A 85 5.35 1.52 8.18
N ALA A 86 5.01 2.51 8.99
CA ALA A 86 4.24 3.69 8.56
C ALA A 86 4.98 4.56 7.53
N ASN A 87 6.29 4.38 7.34
CA ASN A 87 7.12 5.05 6.34
C ASN A 87 7.30 4.20 5.06
N ASN A 88 6.52 3.14 4.92
CA ASN A 88 6.62 2.17 3.81
C ASN A 88 8.00 1.49 3.73
N GLN A 89 8.64 1.23 4.88
CA GLN A 89 9.91 0.52 4.95
C GLN A 89 9.71 -0.90 5.49
N ALA A 90 10.45 -1.86 4.91
CA ALA A 90 10.55 -3.20 5.45
C ALA A 90 11.35 -3.17 6.76
N VAL A 91 10.72 -3.60 7.83
CA VAL A 91 11.32 -3.65 9.17
C VAL A 91 11.24 -5.06 9.76
N PRO A 92 12.13 -5.42 10.70
CA PRO A 92 12.15 -6.73 11.33
C PRO A 92 10.82 -7.10 12.00
N GLU A 93 10.35 -8.33 11.75
CA GLU A 93 9.26 -8.96 12.51
C GLU A 93 9.73 -10.33 13.04
N LEU A 94 9.27 -11.47 12.53
CA LEU A 94 9.82 -12.77 12.92
C LEU A 94 11.22 -13.00 12.39
N PHE A 95 11.59 -12.43 11.25
CA PHE A 95 12.98 -12.23 10.88
C PHE A 95 13.52 -10.98 11.59
N GLU A 96 14.61 -11.11 12.36
CA GLU A 96 15.24 -9.99 13.07
C GLU A 96 16.26 -9.23 12.23
N SER A 97 16.79 -9.87 11.17
CA SER A 97 17.70 -9.26 10.20
C SER A 97 17.80 -10.11 8.93
N TRP A 98 18.33 -9.52 7.87
CA TRP A 98 18.59 -10.19 6.59
C TRP A 98 19.78 -9.58 5.89
N GLU A 99 20.41 -10.39 5.04
CA GLU A 99 21.53 -10.01 4.20
C GLU A 99 21.38 -10.64 2.81
N ALA A 100 21.66 -9.87 1.77
CA ALA A 100 21.67 -10.33 0.38
C ALA A 100 23.09 -10.51 -0.14
N GLN A 101 23.33 -11.55 -0.92
CA GLN A 101 24.53 -11.66 -1.73
C GLN A 101 24.45 -10.71 -2.95
N PRO A 102 25.60 -10.29 -3.52
CA PRO A 102 25.62 -9.47 -4.73
C PRO A 102 24.72 -10.03 -5.84
N GLY A 103 23.90 -9.18 -6.46
CA GLY A 103 22.90 -9.57 -7.45
C GLY A 103 21.58 -10.03 -6.87
N ALA A 104 21.39 -10.00 -5.53
CA ALA A 104 20.14 -10.27 -4.82
C ALA A 104 19.44 -11.60 -5.19
N VAL A 105 20.22 -12.64 -5.56
CA VAL A 105 19.72 -13.99 -5.85
C VAL A 105 19.67 -14.84 -4.58
N GLU A 106 20.65 -14.69 -3.69
CA GLU A 106 20.72 -15.43 -2.44
C GLU A 106 20.60 -14.49 -1.26
N TRP A 107 19.75 -14.86 -0.31
CA TRP A 107 19.46 -14.12 0.92
C TRP A 107 19.57 -15.01 2.13
N THR A 108 20.16 -14.51 3.21
CA THR A 108 20.14 -15.15 4.52
C THR A 108 19.31 -14.31 5.47
N PHE A 109 18.35 -14.96 6.14
CA PHE A 109 17.45 -14.35 7.12
C PHE A 109 17.68 -14.95 8.48
N LYS A 110 17.83 -14.11 9.50
CA LYS A 110 17.99 -14.55 10.88
C LYS A 110 16.65 -14.56 11.60
N LEU A 111 16.26 -15.71 12.14
CA LEU A 111 15.00 -15.91 12.86
C LEU A 111 15.11 -15.40 14.30
N ARG A 112 14.10 -14.65 14.73
CA ARG A 112 13.97 -14.17 16.11
C ARG A 112 13.82 -15.33 17.07
N GLN A 113 14.58 -15.28 18.15
CA GLN A 113 14.57 -16.29 19.20
C GLN A 113 13.60 -15.94 20.32
N GLY A 114 13.12 -16.96 21.06
CA GLY A 114 12.24 -16.77 22.22
C GLY A 114 10.77 -16.50 21.90
N VAL A 115 10.36 -16.58 20.63
CA VAL A 115 8.95 -16.49 20.22
C VAL A 115 8.26 -17.83 20.42
N THR A 116 7.02 -17.80 20.91
CA THR A 116 6.20 -19.00 21.07
C THR A 116 4.85 -18.84 20.35
N PHE A 117 4.35 -19.92 19.78
CA PHE A 117 2.99 -20.01 19.30
C PHE A 117 1.99 -20.03 20.46
N HIS A 118 0.71 -19.74 20.18
CA HIS A 118 -0.38 -19.74 21.15
C HIS A 118 -0.55 -21.08 21.90
N ASN A 119 -0.14 -22.18 21.28
CA ASN A 119 -0.17 -23.53 21.88
C ASN A 119 1.09 -23.85 22.72
N GLY A 120 1.99 -22.88 22.91
CA GLY A 120 3.22 -23.02 23.69
C GLY A 120 4.42 -23.63 22.96
N LYS A 121 4.27 -24.05 21.67
CA LYS A 121 5.37 -24.51 20.83
C LYS A 121 6.32 -23.34 20.56
N ALA A 122 7.63 -23.52 20.73
CA ALA A 122 8.62 -22.54 20.30
C ALA A 122 8.64 -22.41 18.78
N LEU A 123 8.81 -21.18 18.27
CA LEU A 123 9.03 -20.91 16.86
C LEU A 123 10.38 -21.44 16.42
N THR A 124 10.42 -22.16 15.29
CA THR A 124 11.62 -22.75 14.72
C THR A 124 11.77 -22.39 13.23
N VAL A 125 12.93 -22.67 12.66
CA VAL A 125 13.21 -22.51 11.23
C VAL A 125 12.30 -23.40 10.37
N GLU A 126 11.93 -24.58 10.86
CA GLU A 126 11.02 -25.50 10.18
C GLU A 126 9.63 -24.90 10.00
N ASP A 127 9.11 -24.16 11.00
CA ASP A 127 7.83 -23.46 10.91
C ASP A 127 7.85 -22.41 9.79
N VAL A 128 8.94 -21.67 9.67
CA VAL A 128 9.12 -20.67 8.61
C VAL A 128 9.19 -21.33 7.24
N ILE A 129 9.99 -22.39 7.09
CA ILE A 129 10.13 -23.13 5.82
C ILE A 129 8.78 -23.74 5.43
N TYR A 130 8.07 -24.35 6.37
CA TYR A 130 6.74 -24.91 6.14
C TYR A 130 5.77 -23.81 5.65
N SER A 131 5.71 -22.68 6.36
CA SER A 131 4.79 -21.58 6.04
C SER A 131 5.05 -21.00 4.64
N ILE A 132 6.30 -20.78 4.26
CA ILE A 132 6.65 -20.34 2.91
C ILE A 132 6.26 -21.40 1.87
N ASN A 133 6.51 -22.68 2.16
CA ASN A 133 6.21 -23.77 1.24
C ASN A 133 4.72 -24.03 1.03
N LEU A 134 3.82 -23.57 1.91
CA LEU A 134 2.38 -23.59 1.66
C LEU A 134 1.99 -22.87 0.36
N HIS A 135 2.82 -21.95 -0.12
CA HIS A 135 2.57 -21.11 -1.30
C HIS A 135 3.34 -21.54 -2.55
N ARG A 136 4.15 -22.62 -2.46
CA ARG A 136 5.03 -23.09 -3.54
C ARG A 136 4.53 -24.40 -4.14
N GLY A 137 4.91 -24.68 -5.39
CA GLY A 137 4.55 -25.91 -6.09
C GLY A 137 3.06 -26.03 -6.42
N GLU A 138 2.52 -27.22 -6.29
CA GLU A 138 1.09 -27.51 -6.51
C GLU A 138 0.28 -27.07 -5.28
N THR A 139 -0.24 -25.84 -5.34
CA THR A 139 -1.01 -25.21 -4.25
C THR A 139 -2.16 -24.37 -4.81
N THR A 140 -3.21 -24.20 -4.00
CA THR A 140 -4.32 -23.27 -4.26
C THR A 140 -4.04 -21.85 -3.77
N SER A 141 -2.82 -21.59 -3.31
CA SER A 141 -2.45 -20.30 -2.73
C SER A 141 -2.62 -19.14 -3.72
N ALA A 142 -3.21 -18.05 -3.25
CA ALA A 142 -3.29 -16.79 -3.98
C ALA A 142 -1.90 -16.15 -4.21
N ALA A 143 -0.93 -16.45 -3.34
CA ALA A 143 0.46 -16.02 -3.47
C ALA A 143 1.33 -16.96 -4.33
N ARG A 144 0.77 -18.00 -4.97
CA ARG A 144 1.52 -18.98 -5.77
C ARG A 144 2.43 -18.34 -6.82
N SER A 145 1.93 -17.34 -7.54
CA SER A 145 2.71 -16.65 -8.58
C SER A 145 3.91 -15.88 -8.01
N VAL A 146 3.75 -15.28 -6.84
CA VAL A 146 4.82 -14.58 -6.11
C VAL A 146 5.83 -15.59 -5.56
N ALA A 147 5.35 -16.66 -4.94
CA ALA A 147 6.20 -17.71 -4.39
C ALA A 147 6.95 -18.52 -5.46
N ALA A 148 6.50 -18.52 -6.71
CA ALA A 148 7.21 -19.17 -7.82
C ALA A 148 8.60 -18.57 -8.09
N ALA A 149 8.84 -17.33 -7.68
CA ALA A 149 10.17 -16.71 -7.75
C ALA A 149 11.18 -17.30 -6.74
N LEU A 150 10.69 -18.01 -5.70
CA LEU A 150 11.51 -18.64 -4.67
C LEU A 150 11.99 -20.02 -5.14
N LYS A 151 13.22 -20.12 -5.64
CA LYS A 151 13.82 -21.37 -6.12
C LYS A 151 14.04 -22.37 -5.00
N ALA A 152 14.61 -21.93 -3.87
CA ALA A 152 14.84 -22.76 -2.70
C ALA A 152 14.62 -21.98 -1.40
N VAL A 153 14.18 -22.67 -0.36
CA VAL A 153 14.10 -22.19 1.03
C VAL A 153 14.74 -23.25 1.90
N GLU A 154 15.88 -22.95 2.50
CA GLU A 154 16.77 -23.94 3.12
C GLU A 154 17.13 -23.54 4.55
N LYS A 155 17.18 -24.51 5.44
CA LYS A 155 17.73 -24.33 6.78
C LYS A 155 19.25 -24.22 6.70
N VAL A 156 19.83 -23.15 7.25
CA VAL A 156 21.27 -22.96 7.41
C VAL A 156 21.71 -23.38 8.81
N SER A 157 20.94 -22.96 9.82
CA SER A 157 21.17 -23.28 11.23
C SER A 157 19.83 -23.29 11.98
N GLU A 158 19.86 -23.50 13.29
CA GLU A 158 18.66 -23.43 14.14
C GLU A 158 18.02 -22.01 14.18
N SER A 159 18.72 -21.00 13.70
CA SER A 159 18.26 -19.61 13.69
C SER A 159 18.38 -18.91 12.34
N GLU A 160 18.73 -19.62 11.26
CA GLU A 160 18.95 -18.99 9.96
C GLU A 160 18.31 -19.77 8.81
N VAL A 161 17.61 -19.03 7.95
CA VAL A 161 16.99 -19.50 6.71
C VAL A 161 17.70 -18.85 5.52
N LYS A 162 18.10 -19.67 4.54
CA LYS A 162 18.56 -19.19 3.23
C LYS A 162 17.41 -19.29 2.22
N ILE A 163 17.20 -18.21 1.49
CA ILE A 163 16.25 -18.15 0.38
C ILE A 163 17.03 -17.87 -0.90
N VAL A 164 16.86 -18.75 -1.89
CA VAL A 164 17.44 -18.60 -3.23
C VAL A 164 16.32 -18.27 -4.21
N LEU A 165 16.52 -17.26 -5.03
CA LEU A 165 15.58 -16.82 -6.05
C LEU A 165 15.93 -17.36 -7.43
N GLU A 166 14.94 -17.46 -8.32
CA GLU A 166 15.15 -17.78 -9.75
C GLU A 166 15.92 -16.66 -10.47
N SER A 167 15.71 -15.41 -10.06
CA SER A 167 16.44 -14.23 -10.54
C SER A 167 16.58 -13.21 -9.41
N GLY A 168 17.59 -12.34 -9.49
CA GLY A 168 17.86 -11.36 -8.44
C GLY A 168 16.66 -10.43 -8.18
N ASN A 169 16.35 -10.26 -6.89
CA ASN A 169 15.30 -9.33 -6.44
C ASN A 169 15.65 -8.71 -5.09
N ALA A 170 15.99 -7.43 -5.12
CA ALA A 170 16.35 -6.65 -3.93
C ALA A 170 15.14 -6.33 -3.03
N ASP A 171 13.92 -6.58 -3.49
CA ASP A 171 12.69 -6.35 -2.74
C ASP A 171 12.18 -7.62 -2.03
N LEU A 172 12.98 -8.69 -1.91
CA LEU A 172 12.54 -9.91 -1.24
C LEU A 172 11.98 -9.67 0.16
N PRO A 173 12.55 -8.81 1.04
CA PRO A 173 11.94 -8.51 2.34
C PRO A 173 10.52 -7.93 2.23
N TYR A 174 10.25 -7.08 1.23
CA TYR A 174 8.91 -6.55 0.97
C TYR A 174 7.95 -7.62 0.47
N ILE A 175 8.43 -8.56 -0.35
CA ILE A 175 7.64 -9.71 -0.81
C ILE A 175 7.22 -10.58 0.37
N LEU A 176 8.15 -10.83 1.30
CA LEU A 176 7.91 -11.64 2.49
C LEU A 176 7.05 -10.94 3.57
N SER A 177 6.74 -9.65 3.39
CA SER A 177 5.78 -8.93 4.24
C SER A 177 4.32 -9.12 3.83
N ASP A 178 4.07 -9.76 2.68
CA ASP A 178 2.72 -10.03 2.21
C ASP A 178 1.96 -10.91 3.21
N TYR A 179 0.69 -10.58 3.47
CA TYR A 179 -0.16 -11.25 4.46
C TYR A 179 -0.43 -12.73 4.18
N HIS A 180 -0.05 -13.25 3.03
CA HIS A 180 -0.06 -14.69 2.78
C HIS A 180 1.13 -15.40 3.45
N PHE A 181 2.29 -14.74 3.60
CA PHE A 181 3.46 -15.34 4.25
C PHE A 181 3.44 -15.25 5.78
N LEU A 182 2.23 -15.30 6.37
CA LEU A 182 2.08 -15.41 7.82
C LEU A 182 2.52 -16.78 8.32
N VAL A 183 3.18 -16.81 9.49
CA VAL A 183 3.82 -18.03 10.00
C VAL A 183 2.86 -18.84 10.88
N VAL A 184 2.76 -20.13 10.56
CA VAL A 184 2.01 -21.15 11.28
C VAL A 184 2.93 -22.30 11.73
N PRO A 185 2.55 -23.12 12.72
CA PRO A 185 3.36 -24.26 13.12
C PRO A 185 3.56 -25.26 11.98
N ASP A 186 4.75 -25.85 11.89
CA ASP A 186 5.04 -26.92 10.92
C ASP A 186 4.01 -28.05 11.00
N GLY A 187 3.49 -28.45 9.84
CA GLY A 187 2.44 -29.45 9.72
C GLY A 187 1.03 -29.00 10.11
N TRP A 188 0.82 -27.70 10.41
CA TRP A 188 -0.52 -27.19 10.77
C TRP A 188 -1.46 -27.15 9.58
N THR A 189 -2.62 -27.81 9.70
CA THR A 189 -3.61 -27.91 8.60
C THR A 189 -5.03 -27.53 9.02
N ASP A 190 -5.31 -27.39 10.32
CA ASP A 190 -6.63 -27.01 10.82
C ASP A 190 -6.76 -25.48 10.99
N PHE A 191 -7.04 -24.78 9.89
CA PHE A 191 -7.25 -23.34 9.89
C PHE A 191 -8.64 -22.90 10.39
N SER A 192 -9.51 -23.84 10.78
CA SER A 192 -10.74 -23.51 11.52
C SER A 192 -10.46 -23.08 12.97
N LYS A 193 -9.30 -23.49 13.49
CA LYS A 193 -8.77 -23.10 14.79
C LYS A 193 -7.33 -22.64 14.65
N PRO A 194 -7.09 -21.47 14.05
CA PRO A 194 -5.76 -21.04 13.69
C PRO A 194 -4.89 -20.83 14.93
N VAL A 195 -3.63 -21.24 14.83
CA VAL A 195 -2.58 -21.05 15.83
C VAL A 195 -1.47 -20.23 15.21
N GLY A 196 -1.07 -19.16 15.86
CA GLY A 196 -0.01 -18.28 15.42
C GLY A 196 0.81 -17.74 16.58
N THR A 197 1.66 -16.77 16.30
CA THR A 197 2.54 -16.09 17.26
C THR A 197 2.04 -14.68 17.59
N GLY A 198 0.85 -14.32 17.11
CA GLY A 198 0.32 -12.96 17.10
C GLY A 198 -0.14 -12.42 18.45
N PRO A 199 -0.57 -11.14 18.49
CA PRO A 199 -0.93 -10.42 19.71
C PRO A 199 -2.20 -10.95 20.40
N PHE A 200 -3.05 -11.69 19.68
CA PHE A 200 -4.31 -12.20 20.20
C PHE A 200 -4.51 -13.67 19.86
N VAL A 201 -5.13 -14.38 20.76
CA VAL A 201 -5.50 -15.80 20.64
C VAL A 201 -6.94 -15.90 20.15
N TYR A 202 -7.19 -16.79 19.22
CA TYR A 202 -8.51 -17.13 18.74
C TYR A 202 -9.42 -17.63 19.88
N GLU A 203 -10.63 -17.06 19.99
CA GLU A 203 -11.64 -17.48 20.95
C GLU A 203 -12.91 -17.99 20.23
N SER A 204 -13.45 -17.19 19.29
CA SER A 204 -14.60 -17.57 18.47
C SER A 204 -14.56 -16.92 17.10
N TYR A 205 -15.10 -17.62 16.10
CA TYR A 205 -15.14 -17.18 14.72
C TYR A 205 -16.44 -17.64 14.05
N ASP A 206 -17.27 -16.67 13.66
CA ASP A 206 -18.47 -16.85 12.87
C ASP A 206 -18.27 -16.07 11.57
N PRO A 207 -17.87 -16.75 10.46
CA PRO A 207 -17.51 -16.11 9.22
C PRO A 207 -18.62 -15.21 8.67
N GLY A 208 -18.25 -14.00 8.25
CA GLY A 208 -19.20 -13.02 7.72
C GLY A 208 -20.10 -12.36 8.75
N VAL A 209 -19.98 -12.69 10.04
CA VAL A 209 -20.82 -12.16 11.13
C VAL A 209 -19.98 -11.49 12.20
N ARG A 210 -19.22 -12.26 12.97
CA ARG A 210 -18.39 -11.75 14.05
C ARG A 210 -17.29 -12.73 14.46
N SER A 211 -16.30 -12.19 15.16
CA SER A 211 -15.25 -12.97 15.80
C SER A 211 -14.75 -12.30 17.07
N ARG A 212 -14.18 -13.09 17.95
CA ARG A 212 -13.60 -12.63 19.22
C ARG A 212 -12.22 -13.26 19.42
N PHE A 213 -11.29 -12.43 19.88
CA PHE A 213 -9.91 -12.78 20.15
C PHE A 213 -9.53 -12.23 21.52
N THR A 214 -8.80 -13.02 22.33
CA THR A 214 -8.29 -12.62 23.64
C THR A 214 -6.81 -12.30 23.57
N ARG A 215 -6.34 -11.38 24.39
CA ARG A 215 -4.92 -11.01 24.43
C ARG A 215 -4.02 -12.20 24.68
N ASN A 216 -2.96 -12.33 23.88
CA ASN A 216 -1.86 -13.26 24.11
C ASN A 216 -1.00 -12.75 25.29
N PRO A 217 -1.01 -13.40 26.47
CA PRO A 217 -0.23 -12.95 27.63
C PRO A 217 1.29 -13.06 27.40
N ASN A 218 1.72 -13.90 26.45
CA ASN A 218 3.10 -14.20 26.12
C ASN A 218 3.54 -13.54 24.80
N TYR A 219 2.85 -12.47 24.37
CA TYR A 219 3.20 -11.83 23.13
C TYR A 219 4.62 -11.22 23.18
N TRP A 220 5.42 -11.54 22.20
CA TRP A 220 6.86 -11.24 22.18
C TRP A 220 7.22 -9.77 21.91
N LYS A 221 6.35 -8.99 21.22
CA LYS A 221 6.61 -7.56 21.00
C LYS A 221 6.31 -6.78 22.30
N PRO A 222 7.28 -6.01 22.81
CA PRO A 222 7.04 -5.14 23.96
C PRO A 222 6.09 -3.99 23.57
N ASN A 223 5.32 -3.50 24.52
CA ASN A 223 4.41 -2.35 24.33
C ASN A 223 3.40 -2.54 23.18
N ALA A 224 2.84 -3.72 23.07
CA ALA A 224 1.81 -4.09 22.10
C ALA A 224 0.69 -4.87 22.79
N ALA A 225 -0.43 -5.10 22.08
CA ALA A 225 -1.59 -5.84 22.58
C ALA A 225 -2.11 -5.31 23.93
N HIS A 226 -2.51 -4.03 23.94
CA HIS A 226 -2.88 -3.35 25.19
C HIS A 226 -4.28 -3.71 25.67
N VAL A 227 -5.23 -4.00 24.76
CA VAL A 227 -6.62 -4.38 25.11
C VAL A 227 -6.71 -5.84 25.55
N ASP A 228 -7.70 -6.18 26.39
CA ASP A 228 -7.89 -7.56 26.88
C ASP A 228 -8.48 -8.48 25.81
N ALA A 229 -9.32 -7.91 24.94
CA ALA A 229 -9.94 -8.64 23.85
C ALA A 229 -10.25 -7.73 22.66
N VAL A 230 -10.42 -8.34 21.49
CA VAL A 230 -10.89 -7.69 20.27
C VAL A 230 -12.16 -8.39 19.79
N GLU A 231 -13.22 -7.63 19.53
CA GLU A 231 -14.42 -8.08 18.85
C GLU A 231 -14.46 -7.46 17.45
N VAL A 232 -14.48 -8.29 16.41
CA VAL A 232 -14.70 -7.88 15.03
C VAL A 232 -16.17 -8.13 14.69
N ILE A 233 -16.86 -7.10 14.24
CA ILE A 233 -18.23 -7.16 13.75
C ILE A 233 -18.18 -6.89 12.26
N VAL A 234 -18.62 -7.85 11.45
CA VAL A 234 -18.65 -7.69 9.98
C VAL A 234 -19.85 -6.83 9.61
N ILE A 235 -19.59 -5.67 8.99
CA ILE A 235 -20.62 -4.73 8.57
C ILE A 235 -20.31 -4.28 7.14
N ASN A 236 -20.80 -5.03 6.16
CA ASN A 236 -20.52 -4.76 4.74
C ASN A 236 -21.24 -3.51 4.22
N ASP A 237 -22.48 -3.27 4.67
CA ASP A 237 -23.19 -2.04 4.29
C ASP A 237 -22.52 -0.81 4.91
N ILE A 238 -22.14 0.13 4.06
CA ILE A 238 -21.35 1.31 4.46
C ILE A 238 -22.17 2.27 5.34
N SER A 239 -23.49 2.34 5.15
CA SER A 239 -24.40 3.19 5.94
C SER A 239 -24.61 2.57 7.33
N ALA A 240 -24.79 1.25 7.40
CA ALA A 240 -24.87 0.53 8.68
C ALA A 240 -23.56 0.64 9.47
N ARG A 241 -22.40 0.53 8.79
CA ARG A 241 -21.07 0.69 9.41
C ARG A 241 -20.87 2.11 9.95
N THR A 242 -21.26 3.13 9.18
CA THR A 242 -21.26 4.54 9.63
C THR A 242 -22.15 4.75 10.84
N ASN A 243 -23.36 4.19 10.85
CA ASN A 243 -24.29 4.29 11.97
C ASN A 243 -23.77 3.59 13.24
N ALA A 244 -23.13 2.43 13.11
CA ALA A 244 -22.48 1.72 14.23
C ALA A 244 -21.38 2.59 14.86
N MET A 245 -20.59 3.32 14.05
CA MET A 245 -19.58 4.25 14.55
C MET A 245 -20.23 5.47 15.25
N MET A 246 -21.24 6.07 14.64
CA MET A 246 -21.93 7.24 15.19
C MET A 246 -22.63 6.95 16.51
N SER A 247 -23.18 5.76 16.70
CA SER A 247 -23.84 5.30 17.94
C SER A 247 -22.88 4.84 19.03
N GLY A 248 -21.57 4.70 18.72
CA GLY A 248 -20.57 4.16 19.65
C GLY A 248 -20.64 2.64 19.85
N GLN A 249 -21.33 1.92 18.97
CA GLN A 249 -21.37 0.46 18.97
C GLN A 249 -19.99 -0.15 18.71
N VAL A 250 -19.18 0.54 17.89
CA VAL A 250 -17.79 0.16 17.57
C VAL A 250 -16.83 1.32 17.86
N HIS A 251 -15.55 1.00 18.08
CA HIS A 251 -14.51 1.97 18.37
C HIS A 251 -13.79 2.48 17.10
N ALA A 252 -13.81 1.68 16.03
CA ALA A 252 -13.28 2.08 14.74
C ALA A 252 -13.99 1.37 13.58
N ILE A 253 -14.01 2.02 12.42
CA ILE A 253 -14.51 1.47 11.15
C ILE A 253 -13.53 1.77 10.02
N ASN A 254 -13.43 0.85 9.05
CA ASN A 254 -12.62 1.01 7.85
C ASN A 254 -13.44 1.54 6.66
N GLN A 255 -12.74 1.95 5.60
CA GLN A 255 -13.30 2.24 4.27
C GLN A 255 -14.51 3.18 4.31
N LEU A 256 -14.30 4.41 4.76
CA LEU A 256 -15.36 5.43 4.75
C LEU A 256 -15.75 5.79 3.31
N ASP A 257 -17.05 6.03 3.10
CA ASP A 257 -17.52 6.63 1.86
C ASP A 257 -17.14 8.12 1.82
N PHE A 258 -16.47 8.55 0.76
CA PHE A 258 -16.10 9.95 0.52
C PHE A 258 -17.30 10.92 0.65
N LYS A 259 -18.53 10.47 0.38
CA LYS A 259 -19.75 11.27 0.48
C LYS A 259 -20.17 11.55 1.93
N THR A 260 -19.78 10.70 2.88
CA THR A 260 -20.21 10.77 4.28
C THR A 260 -19.12 11.19 5.26
N VAL A 261 -17.87 11.29 4.84
CA VAL A 261 -16.73 11.67 5.70
C VAL A 261 -16.98 12.99 6.43
N ASP A 262 -17.52 13.99 5.74
CA ASP A 262 -17.77 15.31 6.34
C ASP A 262 -18.83 15.27 7.46
N LEU A 263 -19.79 14.33 7.37
CA LEU A 263 -20.74 14.09 8.45
C LEU A 263 -20.05 13.53 9.69
N LEU A 264 -19.21 12.50 9.51
CA LEU A 264 -18.44 11.88 10.59
C LEU A 264 -17.47 12.90 11.22
N ARG A 265 -16.82 13.74 10.43
CA ARG A 265 -15.88 14.78 10.88
C ARG A 265 -16.52 15.82 11.82
N ARG A 266 -17.81 16.07 11.68
CA ARG A 266 -18.56 16.98 12.57
C ARG A 266 -18.83 16.41 13.95
N ASN A 267 -18.68 15.09 14.13
CA ASN A 267 -18.84 14.47 15.44
C ASN A 267 -17.58 14.72 16.29
N PRO A 268 -17.68 15.47 17.42
CA PRO A 268 -16.53 15.83 18.23
C PRO A 268 -15.85 14.63 18.92
N ASN A 269 -16.52 13.48 18.97
CA ASN A 269 -16.01 12.24 19.61
C ASN A 269 -15.26 11.32 18.63
N LEU A 270 -15.15 11.71 17.36
CA LEU A 270 -14.52 10.90 16.33
C LEU A 270 -13.26 11.58 15.78
N ASN A 271 -12.32 10.78 15.36
CA ASN A 271 -11.19 11.14 14.51
C ASN A 271 -11.35 10.47 13.16
N ILE A 272 -11.12 11.23 12.08
CA ILE A 272 -10.98 10.68 10.73
C ILE A 272 -9.50 10.46 10.48
N VAL A 273 -9.12 9.22 10.20
CA VAL A 273 -7.75 8.82 9.87
C VAL A 273 -7.65 8.77 8.35
N GLN A 274 -6.90 9.69 7.78
CA GLN A 274 -6.68 9.80 6.34
C GLN A 274 -5.24 9.40 6.04
N SER A 275 -5.05 8.32 5.32
CA SER A 275 -3.73 7.77 4.98
C SER A 275 -3.51 7.85 3.48
N ALA A 276 -2.34 8.37 3.09
CA ALA A 276 -1.94 8.43 1.71
C ALA A 276 -1.73 7.01 1.13
N GLY A 277 -2.71 6.52 0.39
CA GLY A 277 -2.70 5.17 -0.19
C GLY A 277 -2.04 5.09 -1.56
N GLY A 278 -1.75 3.86 -2.01
CA GLY A 278 -1.27 3.55 -3.35
C GLY A 278 -2.39 3.20 -4.34
N GLN A 279 -3.65 3.17 -3.91
CA GLN A 279 -4.77 2.95 -4.81
C GLN A 279 -4.89 4.11 -5.79
N HIS A 280 -4.97 3.79 -7.08
CA HIS A 280 -5.12 4.80 -8.13
C HIS A 280 -6.15 4.40 -9.16
N PHE A 281 -6.75 5.42 -9.78
CA PHE A 281 -7.82 5.27 -10.74
C PHE A 281 -7.30 5.60 -12.13
N THR A 282 -7.77 4.85 -13.14
CA THR A 282 -7.18 4.88 -14.47
C THR A 282 -8.23 5.02 -15.57
N PHE A 283 -7.81 5.67 -16.66
CA PHE A 283 -8.49 5.62 -17.95
C PHE A 283 -7.51 4.95 -18.91
N LEU A 284 -7.85 3.75 -19.36
CA LEU A 284 -6.97 2.83 -20.08
C LEU A 284 -7.19 2.93 -21.59
N MET A 285 -6.13 3.20 -22.32
CA MET A 285 -6.10 3.22 -23.78
C MET A 285 -5.36 1.98 -24.28
N ASP A 286 -5.99 1.16 -25.10
CA ASP A 286 -5.34 -0.01 -25.72
C ASP A 286 -4.32 0.45 -26.77
N CYS A 287 -3.04 0.36 -26.43
CA CYS A 287 -1.94 0.81 -27.30
C CYS A 287 -1.79 0.02 -28.59
N THR A 288 -2.50 -1.09 -28.77
CA THR A 288 -2.49 -1.92 -29.97
C THR A 288 -3.54 -1.49 -31.00
N GLN A 289 -4.53 -0.69 -30.59
CA GLN A 289 -5.69 -0.31 -31.38
C GLN A 289 -5.64 1.18 -31.80
N ALA A 290 -6.15 1.46 -33.01
CA ALA A 290 -6.39 2.84 -33.40
C ALA A 290 -7.58 3.43 -32.59
N PRO A 291 -7.54 4.74 -32.24
CA PRO A 291 -6.47 5.70 -32.52
C PRO A 291 -5.33 5.69 -31.51
N TYR A 292 -5.41 4.89 -30.43
CA TYR A 292 -4.51 4.91 -29.26
C TYR A 292 -3.12 4.30 -29.54
N LYS A 293 -2.94 3.63 -30.68
CA LYS A 293 -1.62 3.18 -31.15
C LYS A 293 -0.66 4.34 -31.35
N ASP A 294 -1.16 5.51 -31.78
CA ASP A 294 -0.37 6.74 -31.89
C ASP A 294 -0.19 7.39 -30.52
N ASN A 295 1.07 7.55 -30.08
CA ASN A 295 1.37 8.18 -28.80
C ASN A 295 0.92 9.65 -28.74
N ASN A 296 0.89 10.37 -29.87
CA ASN A 296 0.39 11.74 -29.89
C ASN A 296 -1.10 11.80 -29.50
N VAL A 297 -1.91 10.82 -29.88
CA VAL A 297 -3.31 10.71 -29.45
C VAL A 297 -3.38 10.48 -27.95
N ARG A 298 -2.55 9.58 -27.41
CA ARG A 298 -2.51 9.34 -25.96
C ARG A 298 -2.09 10.58 -25.18
N LEU A 299 -1.07 11.31 -25.65
CA LEU A 299 -0.62 12.57 -25.05
C LEU A 299 -1.69 13.68 -25.14
N ALA A 300 -2.43 13.76 -26.26
CA ALA A 300 -3.56 14.68 -26.36
C ALA A 300 -4.62 14.40 -25.28
N LEU A 301 -5.00 13.14 -25.09
CA LEU A 301 -5.94 12.73 -24.05
C LEU A 301 -5.39 13.00 -22.64
N LYS A 302 -4.09 12.74 -22.38
CA LYS A 302 -3.43 13.03 -21.10
C LYS A 302 -3.40 14.53 -20.75
N HIS A 303 -3.31 15.42 -21.73
CA HIS A 303 -3.36 16.88 -21.55
C HIS A 303 -4.79 17.44 -21.49
N SER A 304 -5.80 16.70 -21.95
CA SER A 304 -7.20 17.15 -22.00
C SER A 304 -8.00 16.84 -20.73
N ILE A 305 -7.39 16.24 -19.71
CA ILE A 305 -8.05 15.86 -18.45
C ILE A 305 -7.72 16.85 -17.32
N ASP A 306 -8.75 17.41 -16.69
CA ASP A 306 -8.62 18.28 -15.51
C ASP A 306 -8.55 17.44 -14.22
N ARG A 307 -7.32 17.19 -13.78
CA ARG A 307 -7.03 16.34 -12.62
C ARG A 307 -7.48 16.98 -11.31
N GLU A 308 -7.39 18.30 -11.20
CA GLU A 308 -7.81 19.02 -9.99
C GLU A 308 -9.32 18.96 -9.82
N GLN A 309 -10.07 19.18 -10.92
CA GLN A 309 -11.52 19.06 -10.89
C GLN A 309 -11.97 17.62 -10.59
N LEU A 310 -11.29 16.62 -11.16
CA LEU A 310 -11.57 15.21 -10.85
C LEU A 310 -11.34 14.90 -9.38
N LEU A 311 -10.19 15.25 -8.82
CA LEU A 311 -9.88 15.03 -7.41
C LEU A 311 -10.93 15.70 -6.50
N LYS A 312 -11.25 16.95 -6.78
CA LYS A 312 -12.23 17.73 -5.98
C LYS A 312 -13.64 17.15 -6.05
N THR A 313 -14.05 16.66 -7.21
CA THR A 313 -15.45 16.24 -7.43
C THR A 313 -15.66 14.76 -7.16
N ALA A 314 -14.83 13.88 -7.77
CA ALA A 314 -14.99 12.42 -7.65
C ALA A 314 -14.54 11.93 -6.27
N LEU A 315 -13.39 12.39 -5.78
CA LEU A 315 -12.83 11.99 -4.48
C LEU A 315 -13.08 13.01 -3.37
N ARG A 316 -13.81 14.10 -3.65
CA ARG A 316 -14.08 15.17 -2.67
C ARG A 316 -12.83 15.72 -1.96
N GLY A 317 -11.68 15.67 -2.64
CA GLY A 317 -10.39 16.08 -2.11
C GLY A 317 -9.67 15.02 -1.25
N TYR A 318 -10.26 13.83 -1.07
CA TYR A 318 -9.63 12.74 -0.31
C TYR A 318 -8.73 11.90 -1.21
N GLY A 319 -7.59 12.47 -1.56
CA GLY A 319 -6.62 11.85 -2.45
C GLY A 319 -5.56 12.82 -2.90
N ARG A 320 -4.83 12.44 -3.94
CA ARG A 320 -3.74 13.24 -4.53
C ARG A 320 -3.83 13.19 -6.05
N ILE A 321 -3.35 14.26 -6.69
CA ILE A 321 -3.23 14.31 -8.15
C ILE A 321 -2.18 13.31 -8.61
N GLY A 322 -2.53 12.54 -9.65
CA GLY A 322 -1.63 11.63 -10.35
C GLY A 322 -0.89 12.33 -11.48
N ASN A 323 0.15 11.67 -12.00
CA ASN A 323 0.98 12.18 -13.10
C ASN A 323 1.21 11.11 -14.18
N ASP A 324 0.17 10.33 -14.48
CA ASP A 324 0.15 9.26 -15.50
C ASP A 324 1.19 8.15 -15.29
N HIS A 325 1.60 7.92 -14.03
CA HIS A 325 2.38 6.76 -13.58
C HIS A 325 1.81 6.21 -12.25
N PRO A 326 1.96 4.90 -11.95
CA PRO A 326 1.24 4.24 -10.87
C PRO A 326 1.92 4.33 -9.49
N ILE A 327 3.11 4.93 -9.40
CA ILE A 327 3.88 4.95 -8.16
C ILE A 327 3.44 6.13 -7.30
N PRO A 328 2.89 5.86 -6.08
CA PRO A 328 2.39 6.91 -5.20
C PRO A 328 3.53 7.67 -4.51
N SER A 329 3.25 8.89 -4.04
CA SER A 329 4.22 9.71 -3.32
C SER A 329 4.71 9.12 -1.98
N SER A 330 4.05 8.09 -1.47
CA SER A 330 4.46 7.33 -0.30
C SER A 330 5.48 6.21 -0.61
N ASP A 331 5.75 5.91 -1.89
CA ASP A 331 6.76 4.93 -2.27
C ASP A 331 8.16 5.56 -2.22
N ARG A 332 9.16 4.80 -1.73
CA ARG A 332 10.56 5.23 -1.60
C ARG A 332 11.21 5.61 -2.94
N PHE A 333 10.71 5.05 -4.03
CA PHE A 333 11.19 5.30 -5.39
C PHE A 333 10.30 6.25 -6.19
N TYR A 334 9.40 6.96 -5.52
CA TYR A 334 8.58 7.98 -6.19
C TYR A 334 9.45 9.04 -6.88
N ALA A 335 9.15 9.32 -8.15
CA ALA A 335 9.88 10.27 -8.99
C ALA A 335 9.40 11.71 -8.75
N ALA A 336 9.74 12.29 -7.60
CA ALA A 336 9.33 13.66 -7.24
C ALA A 336 9.85 14.75 -8.19
N GLY A 337 10.87 14.45 -8.99
CA GLY A 337 11.44 15.37 -10.01
C GLY A 337 10.71 15.37 -11.35
N LEU A 338 9.74 14.47 -11.58
CA LEU A 338 8.96 14.49 -12.81
C LEU A 338 8.02 15.69 -12.82
N PRO A 339 8.07 16.55 -13.89
CA PRO A 339 7.16 17.68 -14.00
C PRO A 339 5.71 17.21 -14.02
N GLN A 340 4.86 17.83 -13.19
CA GLN A 340 3.43 17.55 -13.17
C GLN A 340 2.81 17.91 -14.50
N ARG A 341 2.09 16.97 -15.13
CA ARG A 341 1.33 17.22 -16.36
C ARG A 341 0.08 18.06 -16.06
N PRO A 342 0.00 19.30 -16.55
CA PRO A 342 -1.16 20.14 -16.33
C PRO A 342 -2.32 19.77 -17.28
N TYR A 343 -3.52 20.19 -16.94
CA TYR A 343 -4.60 20.36 -17.91
C TYR A 343 -4.23 21.47 -18.89
N ASP A 344 -4.05 21.14 -20.16
CA ASP A 344 -3.60 22.07 -21.20
C ASP A 344 -4.28 21.75 -22.54
N PRO A 345 -5.46 22.34 -22.80
CA PRO A 345 -6.18 22.13 -24.05
C PRO A 345 -5.41 22.52 -25.30
N GLU A 346 -4.55 23.53 -25.25
CA GLU A 346 -3.76 23.95 -26.41
C GLU A 346 -2.66 22.94 -26.72
N LYS A 347 -2.03 22.39 -25.70
CA LYS A 347 -1.05 21.30 -25.86
C LYS A 347 -1.71 20.01 -26.34
N ALA A 348 -2.93 19.73 -25.90
CA ALA A 348 -3.72 18.61 -26.43
C ALA A 348 -4.01 18.80 -27.94
N LYS A 349 -4.43 19.98 -28.38
CA LYS A 349 -4.61 20.31 -29.81
C LYS A 349 -3.30 20.17 -30.59
N PHE A 350 -2.18 20.61 -30.02
CA PHE A 350 -0.87 20.43 -30.64
C PHE A 350 -0.60 18.96 -30.93
N TYR A 351 -0.81 18.06 -29.94
CA TYR A 351 -0.59 16.63 -30.14
C TYR A 351 -1.59 16.00 -31.13
N LEU A 352 -2.85 16.45 -31.18
CA LEU A 352 -3.79 16.00 -32.20
C LEU A 352 -3.27 16.33 -33.61
N LYS A 353 -2.76 17.55 -33.80
CA LYS A 353 -2.16 17.95 -35.08
C LYS A 353 -0.91 17.12 -35.46
N GLN A 354 -0.07 16.76 -34.47
CA GLN A 354 1.06 15.85 -34.70
C GLN A 354 0.59 14.44 -35.12
N ALA A 355 -0.58 14.00 -34.68
CA ALA A 355 -1.24 12.78 -35.12
C ALA A 355 -1.96 12.93 -36.49
N GLY A 356 -1.93 14.12 -37.10
CA GLY A 356 -2.65 14.40 -38.36
C GLY A 356 -4.16 14.60 -38.20
N LEU A 357 -4.61 14.96 -36.99
CA LEU A 357 -6.02 15.11 -36.63
C LEU A 357 -6.35 16.56 -36.28
N ASP A 358 -7.46 17.08 -36.80
CA ASP A 358 -8.03 18.37 -36.38
C ASP A 358 -8.96 18.24 -35.18
N SER A 359 -9.57 17.07 -34.97
CA SER A 359 -10.42 16.71 -33.86
C SER A 359 -10.38 15.20 -33.64
N LEU A 360 -10.81 14.75 -32.46
CA LEU A 360 -10.83 13.34 -32.10
C LEU A 360 -12.19 12.95 -31.55
N LYS A 361 -12.76 11.84 -32.03
CA LYS A 361 -13.97 11.21 -31.46
C LYS A 361 -13.64 9.86 -30.92
N VAL A 362 -13.95 9.62 -29.65
CA VAL A 362 -13.68 8.34 -28.96
C VAL A 362 -14.86 7.96 -28.07
N GLU A 363 -15.01 6.65 -27.82
CA GLU A 363 -15.97 6.12 -26.86
C GLU A 363 -15.24 5.65 -25.61
N LEU A 364 -15.70 6.08 -24.43
CA LEU A 364 -15.16 5.68 -23.12
C LEU A 364 -16.19 4.78 -22.41
N SER A 365 -15.84 3.53 -22.17
CA SER A 365 -16.61 2.61 -21.32
C SER A 365 -16.38 2.93 -19.84
N ALA A 366 -17.46 3.28 -19.12
CA ALA A 366 -17.44 3.69 -17.72
C ALA A 366 -18.45 2.90 -16.89
N SER A 367 -18.02 2.45 -15.71
CA SER A 367 -18.86 1.71 -14.75
C SER A 367 -18.48 2.03 -13.31
N GLU A 368 -19.47 1.99 -12.41
CA GLU A 368 -19.22 2.05 -10.95
C GLU A 368 -18.44 0.82 -10.43
N ALA A 369 -18.28 -0.24 -11.25
CA ALA A 369 -17.38 -1.35 -10.94
C ALA A 369 -15.91 -0.94 -10.91
N ALA A 370 -15.51 0.05 -11.74
CA ALA A 370 -14.14 0.55 -11.75
C ALA A 370 -13.78 1.25 -10.42
N PHE A 371 -14.66 2.12 -9.94
CA PHE A 371 -14.61 2.74 -8.61
C PHE A 371 -15.89 3.55 -8.36
N SER A 372 -16.20 3.81 -7.10
CA SER A 372 -17.35 4.64 -6.74
C SER A 372 -17.19 6.07 -7.28
N GLY A 373 -18.13 6.52 -8.13
CA GLY A 373 -18.09 7.81 -8.82
C GLY A 373 -17.34 7.79 -10.16
N ALA A 374 -17.01 6.62 -10.70
CA ALA A 374 -16.33 6.49 -12.00
C ALA A 374 -17.15 7.12 -13.16
N VAL A 375 -18.46 6.93 -13.16
CA VAL A 375 -19.33 7.51 -14.20
C VAL A 375 -19.34 9.04 -14.14
N ASP A 376 -19.35 9.61 -12.93
CA ASP A 376 -19.23 11.06 -12.73
C ASP A 376 -17.85 11.57 -13.17
N ALA A 377 -16.78 10.83 -12.85
CA ALA A 377 -15.42 11.15 -13.30
C ALA A 377 -15.28 11.14 -14.83
N ALA A 378 -15.91 10.17 -15.50
CA ALA A 378 -15.97 10.12 -16.97
C ALA A 378 -16.70 11.34 -17.57
N ALA A 379 -17.80 11.78 -16.94
CA ALA A 379 -18.54 12.97 -17.38
C ALA A 379 -17.72 14.25 -17.23
N ILE A 380 -16.96 14.39 -16.15
CA ILE A 380 -16.02 15.50 -15.93
C ILE A 380 -14.93 15.50 -17.01
N PHE A 381 -14.33 14.34 -17.27
CA PHE A 381 -13.30 14.22 -18.31
C PHE A 381 -13.86 14.60 -19.68
N ARG A 382 -15.01 14.08 -20.08
CA ARG A 382 -15.70 14.46 -21.32
C ARG A 382 -15.85 15.96 -21.46
N THR A 383 -16.29 16.64 -20.39
CA THR A 383 -16.51 18.09 -20.39
C THR A 383 -15.18 18.85 -20.56
N ALA A 384 -14.13 18.46 -19.85
CA ALA A 384 -12.81 19.06 -19.96
C ALA A 384 -12.18 18.85 -21.35
N ALA A 385 -12.30 17.65 -21.90
CA ALA A 385 -11.72 17.27 -23.20
C ALA A 385 -12.32 18.04 -24.38
N ALA A 386 -13.56 18.51 -24.29
CA ALA A 386 -14.23 19.28 -25.34
C ALA A 386 -13.46 20.55 -25.73
N ALA A 387 -12.80 21.23 -24.79
CA ALA A 387 -11.97 22.40 -25.04
C ALA A 387 -10.75 22.09 -25.90
N SER A 388 -10.33 20.84 -25.95
CA SER A 388 -9.20 20.32 -26.74
C SER A 388 -9.61 19.85 -28.14
N GLY A 389 -10.89 19.97 -28.53
CA GLY A 389 -11.40 19.39 -29.78
C GLY A 389 -11.58 17.88 -29.72
N ILE A 390 -11.68 17.33 -28.50
CA ILE A 390 -11.89 15.89 -28.26
C ILE A 390 -13.33 15.66 -27.80
N GLU A 391 -14.09 14.89 -28.59
CA GLU A 391 -15.46 14.46 -28.28
C GLU A 391 -15.41 13.05 -27.70
N ILE A 392 -15.78 12.92 -26.40
CA ILE A 392 -15.85 11.64 -25.72
C ILE A 392 -17.31 11.22 -25.59
N SER A 393 -17.70 10.13 -26.24
CA SER A 393 -18.98 9.44 -26.02
C SER A 393 -18.86 8.54 -24.82
N LEU A 394 -19.78 8.66 -23.86
CA LEU A 394 -19.78 7.80 -22.67
C LEU A 394 -20.67 6.58 -22.90
N LYS A 395 -20.07 5.41 -22.84
CA LYS A 395 -20.78 4.13 -22.79
C LYS A 395 -20.87 3.66 -21.34
N ARG A 396 -22.10 3.72 -20.77
CA ARG A 396 -22.32 3.19 -19.42
C ARG A 396 -22.40 1.68 -19.49
N GLU A 397 -21.51 1.02 -18.74
CA GLU A 397 -21.48 -0.42 -18.61
C GLU A 397 -22.06 -0.87 -17.27
N PRO A 398 -22.78 -2.00 -17.22
CA PRO A 398 -23.23 -2.57 -15.96
C PRO A 398 -22.04 -2.96 -15.07
N ALA A 399 -22.23 -2.94 -13.76
CA ALA A 399 -21.20 -3.39 -12.84
C ALA A 399 -20.98 -4.91 -12.93
N ASP A 400 -22.07 -5.64 -13.13
CA ASP A 400 -22.01 -7.09 -13.34
C ASP A 400 -21.33 -7.44 -14.67
N GLY A 401 -20.34 -8.32 -14.61
CA GLY A 401 -19.55 -8.75 -15.77
C GLY A 401 -18.58 -7.69 -16.33
N TYR A 402 -18.38 -6.55 -15.67
CA TYR A 402 -17.49 -5.49 -16.16
C TYR A 402 -16.04 -5.99 -16.37
N TRP A 403 -15.51 -6.71 -15.40
CA TRP A 403 -14.14 -7.22 -15.45
C TRP A 403 -13.94 -8.29 -16.52
N ASP A 404 -14.99 -9.07 -16.80
CA ASP A 404 -14.93 -10.13 -17.81
C ASP A 404 -15.22 -9.64 -19.23
N ASN A 405 -16.00 -8.57 -19.41
CA ASN A 405 -16.50 -8.16 -20.72
C ASN A 405 -15.95 -6.83 -21.22
N VAL A 406 -15.43 -5.97 -20.35
CA VAL A 406 -14.98 -4.60 -20.69
C VAL A 406 -13.50 -4.40 -20.42
N TRP A 407 -13.03 -4.68 -19.20
CA TRP A 407 -11.63 -4.55 -18.84
C TRP A 407 -10.74 -5.41 -19.73
N MET A 408 -9.64 -4.84 -20.25
CA MET A 408 -8.73 -5.46 -21.23
C MET A 408 -9.37 -5.89 -22.57
N LYS A 409 -10.60 -5.45 -22.86
CA LYS A 409 -11.29 -5.74 -24.14
C LYS A 409 -11.76 -4.48 -24.86
N ALA A 410 -12.29 -3.52 -24.11
CA ALA A 410 -12.67 -2.23 -24.68
C ALA A 410 -11.43 -1.40 -24.97
N PRO A 411 -11.35 -0.71 -26.12
CA PRO A 411 -10.17 0.06 -26.49
C PRO A 411 -9.92 1.29 -25.61
N PHE A 412 -10.95 1.77 -24.90
CA PHE A 412 -10.86 2.85 -23.93
C PHE A 412 -11.85 2.64 -22.80
N CYS A 413 -11.37 2.33 -21.62
CA CYS A 413 -12.22 2.04 -20.46
C CYS A 413 -11.60 2.53 -19.16
N MET A 414 -12.40 2.53 -18.10
CA MET A 414 -11.96 2.91 -16.76
C MET A 414 -11.57 1.68 -15.93
N SER A 415 -10.62 1.87 -15.02
CA SER A 415 -10.19 0.82 -14.07
C SER A 415 -9.60 1.43 -12.81
N TYR A 416 -9.13 0.58 -11.91
CA TYR A 416 -8.33 0.95 -10.75
C TYR A 416 -7.27 -0.10 -10.47
N TRP A 417 -6.24 0.31 -9.75
CA TRP A 417 -5.25 -0.59 -9.18
C TRP A 417 -5.12 -0.32 -7.68
N GLY A 418 -5.08 -1.38 -6.90
CA GLY A 418 -4.65 -1.29 -5.50
C GLY A 418 -3.15 -1.03 -5.40
N GLY A 419 -2.71 -0.37 -4.33
CA GLY A 419 -1.29 -0.19 -4.05
C GLY A 419 -0.53 -1.51 -3.96
N ARG A 420 0.76 -1.45 -4.25
CA ARG A 420 1.70 -2.57 -4.06
C ARG A 420 2.80 -2.15 -3.10
N PRO A 421 3.39 -3.10 -2.37
CA PRO A 421 4.47 -2.82 -1.41
C PRO A 421 5.70 -2.16 -2.05
N THR A 422 5.96 -2.41 -3.32
CA THR A 422 7.12 -1.88 -4.03
C THR A 422 6.78 -1.38 -5.43
N ALA A 423 7.58 -0.41 -5.91
CA ALA A 423 7.51 0.06 -7.28
C ALA A 423 7.72 -1.09 -8.28
N ASP A 424 8.70 -1.97 -8.04
CA ASP A 424 8.96 -3.14 -8.90
C ASP A 424 7.72 -4.00 -9.11
N GLN A 425 7.02 -4.33 -8.03
CA GLN A 425 5.85 -5.19 -8.10
C GLN A 425 4.71 -4.55 -8.90
N MET A 426 4.45 -3.26 -8.69
CA MET A 426 3.43 -2.52 -9.45
C MET A 426 3.80 -2.45 -10.93
N LEU A 427 5.03 -2.07 -11.25
CA LEU A 427 5.50 -1.92 -12.62
C LEU A 427 5.55 -3.25 -13.36
N THR A 428 5.92 -4.33 -12.68
CA THR A 428 5.94 -5.68 -13.26
C THR A 428 4.54 -6.16 -13.60
N ILE A 429 3.59 -6.02 -12.66
CA ILE A 429 2.24 -6.57 -12.85
C ILE A 429 1.46 -5.79 -13.90
N ALA A 430 1.51 -4.46 -13.86
CA ALA A 430 0.62 -3.64 -14.67
C ALA A 430 1.25 -3.14 -15.99
N TYR A 431 2.59 -3.12 -16.13
CA TYR A 431 3.25 -2.46 -17.27
C TYR A 431 4.31 -3.30 -18.00
N ALA A 432 4.85 -4.39 -17.43
CA ALA A 432 5.78 -5.23 -18.15
C ALA A 432 5.12 -5.84 -19.39
N SER A 433 5.83 -5.85 -20.52
CA SER A 433 5.31 -6.32 -21.82
C SER A 433 4.84 -7.78 -21.79
N THR A 434 5.37 -8.58 -20.86
CA THR A 434 5.06 -10.01 -20.67
C THR A 434 3.93 -10.25 -19.67
N SER A 435 3.45 -9.21 -18.98
CA SER A 435 2.41 -9.38 -17.97
C SER A 435 1.05 -9.63 -18.60
N ALA A 436 0.36 -10.65 -18.12
CA ALA A 436 -1.03 -10.92 -18.48
C ALA A 436 -2.03 -9.87 -17.96
N GLN A 437 -1.59 -8.99 -17.04
CA GLN A 437 -2.40 -7.91 -16.46
C GLN A 437 -1.98 -6.52 -16.97
N ASN A 438 -1.15 -6.44 -18.02
CA ASN A 438 -0.85 -5.18 -18.69
C ASN A 438 -2.08 -4.72 -19.48
N ASP A 439 -2.93 -3.97 -18.80
CA ASP A 439 -4.29 -3.63 -19.24
C ASP A 439 -4.36 -2.55 -20.33
N THR A 440 -3.23 -1.99 -20.72
CA THR A 440 -3.09 -1.11 -21.88
C THR A 440 -2.43 -1.80 -23.08
N HIS A 441 -1.98 -3.04 -22.95
CA HIS A 441 -1.17 -3.78 -23.95
C HIS A 441 0.07 -2.99 -24.44
N TRP A 442 0.52 -2.02 -23.62
CA TRP A 442 1.71 -1.23 -23.91
C TRP A 442 2.97 -2.09 -23.87
N LYS A 443 3.88 -1.88 -24.81
CA LYS A 443 5.15 -2.62 -24.88
C LYS A 443 6.29 -1.66 -25.11
N ASN A 444 7.35 -1.79 -24.31
CA ASN A 444 8.55 -0.98 -24.42
C ASN A 444 9.78 -1.78 -23.96
N ASP A 445 10.63 -2.20 -24.90
CA ASP A 445 11.80 -3.03 -24.62
C ASP A 445 12.80 -2.34 -23.68
N SER A 446 12.91 -1.01 -23.73
CA SER A 446 13.79 -0.25 -22.83
C SER A 446 13.25 -0.28 -21.40
N PHE A 447 11.93 -0.15 -21.25
CA PHE A 447 11.27 -0.28 -19.97
C PHE A 447 11.51 -1.67 -19.36
N ASP A 448 11.24 -2.73 -20.09
CA ASP A 448 11.40 -4.11 -19.60
C ASP A 448 12.84 -4.41 -19.16
N LYS A 449 13.83 -3.97 -19.93
CA LYS A 449 15.25 -4.14 -19.59
C LYS A 449 15.61 -3.40 -18.29
N LYS A 450 15.23 -2.12 -18.19
CA LYS A 450 15.49 -1.30 -16.99
C LYS A 450 14.78 -1.83 -15.75
N LEU A 451 13.57 -2.37 -15.90
CA LEU A 451 12.82 -2.96 -14.79
C LEU A 451 13.56 -4.17 -14.22
N VAL A 452 14.06 -5.07 -15.07
CA VAL A 452 14.84 -6.24 -14.65
C VAL A 452 16.17 -5.80 -14.02
N GLU A 453 16.85 -4.79 -14.58
CA GLU A 453 18.07 -4.22 -14.01
C GLU A 453 17.84 -3.66 -12.59
N ALA A 454 16.85 -2.78 -12.44
CA ALA A 454 16.53 -2.16 -11.14
C ALA A 454 16.20 -3.19 -10.06
N ARG A 455 15.51 -4.27 -10.42
CA ARG A 455 15.11 -5.35 -9.53
C ARG A 455 16.29 -6.03 -8.83
N ALA A 456 17.38 -6.27 -9.57
CA ALA A 456 18.54 -7.01 -9.06
C ALA A 456 19.57 -6.14 -8.31
N LEU A 457 19.44 -4.81 -8.38
CA LEU A 457 20.37 -3.89 -7.71
C LEU A 457 20.09 -3.79 -6.22
N LEU A 458 21.16 -3.82 -5.40
CA LEU A 458 21.10 -3.55 -3.95
C LEU A 458 21.35 -2.07 -3.60
N ASP A 459 21.79 -1.26 -4.56
CA ASP A 459 22.05 0.18 -4.40
C ASP A 459 20.75 0.97 -4.62
N ASP A 460 20.12 1.40 -3.53
CA ASP A 460 18.86 2.14 -3.58
C ASP A 460 18.95 3.49 -4.30
N ALA A 461 20.11 4.15 -4.33
CA ALA A 461 20.27 5.40 -5.06
C ALA A 461 20.17 5.16 -6.58
N LYS A 462 20.87 4.15 -7.09
CA LYS A 462 20.79 3.75 -8.50
C LYS A 462 19.41 3.21 -8.86
N ARG A 463 18.79 2.42 -7.98
CA ARG A 463 17.41 1.97 -8.17
C ARG A 463 16.45 3.15 -8.33
N LYS A 464 16.58 4.15 -7.46
CA LYS A 464 15.74 5.36 -7.51
C LYS A 464 15.86 6.10 -8.84
N GLU A 465 17.07 6.22 -9.40
CA GLU A 465 17.29 6.81 -10.72
C GLU A 465 16.57 6.01 -11.81
N ILE A 466 16.76 4.69 -11.84
CA ILE A 466 16.12 3.83 -12.85
C ILE A 466 14.59 3.84 -12.70
N TYR A 467 14.07 3.74 -11.47
CA TYR A 467 12.61 3.79 -11.26
C TYR A 467 12.01 5.16 -11.61
N ALA A 468 12.76 6.26 -11.49
CA ALA A 468 12.32 7.57 -11.95
C ALA A 468 12.22 7.62 -13.49
N GLU A 469 13.21 7.05 -14.20
CA GLU A 469 13.15 6.91 -15.65
C GLU A 469 11.96 6.04 -16.11
N LEU A 470 11.71 4.91 -15.43
CA LEU A 470 10.56 4.03 -15.72
C LEU A 470 9.23 4.76 -15.55
N GLN A 471 9.08 5.56 -14.49
CA GLN A 471 7.90 6.39 -14.27
C GLN A 471 7.73 7.44 -15.38
N GLY A 472 8.83 8.05 -15.82
CA GLY A 472 8.85 8.96 -16.95
C GLY A 472 8.39 8.28 -18.25
N LEU A 473 8.90 7.09 -18.57
CA LEU A 473 8.50 6.32 -19.75
C LEU A 473 6.99 6.02 -19.74
N ILE A 474 6.43 5.60 -18.62
CA ILE A 474 4.98 5.34 -18.49
C ILE A 474 4.20 6.64 -18.68
N SER A 475 4.61 7.72 -18.00
CA SER A 475 3.94 9.01 -18.11
C SER A 475 3.90 9.53 -19.53
N ASP A 476 5.00 9.40 -20.31
CA ASP A 476 5.15 9.98 -21.62
C ASP A 476 4.71 9.06 -22.76
N ASP A 477 4.80 7.74 -22.59
CA ASP A 477 4.49 6.78 -23.67
C ASP A 477 3.45 5.72 -23.27
N GLY A 478 3.18 5.50 -21.99
CA GLY A 478 2.21 4.49 -21.54
C GLY A 478 0.76 4.78 -21.93
N GLY A 479 -0.06 3.72 -21.97
CA GLY A 479 -1.48 3.78 -22.35
C GLY A 479 -2.43 4.23 -21.25
N ALA A 480 -1.99 4.37 -20.02
CA ALA A 480 -2.85 4.77 -18.91
C ALA A 480 -2.81 6.29 -18.65
N ILE A 481 -3.98 6.89 -18.47
CA ILE A 481 -4.13 8.18 -17.81
C ILE A 481 -4.38 7.88 -16.35
N ILE A 482 -3.51 8.38 -15.45
CA ILE A 482 -3.64 8.22 -14.00
C ILE A 482 -3.83 9.61 -13.39
N PRO A 483 -5.07 10.10 -13.31
CA PRO A 483 -5.32 11.46 -12.87
C PRO A 483 -5.24 11.63 -11.36
N MET A 484 -5.46 10.58 -10.59
CA MET A 484 -5.58 10.68 -9.13
C MET A 484 -5.30 9.36 -8.40
N PHE A 485 -4.82 9.50 -7.18
CA PHE A 485 -4.71 8.45 -6.16
C PHE A 485 -5.77 8.69 -5.08
N GLY A 486 -6.41 7.63 -4.60
CA GLY A 486 -7.34 7.68 -3.46
C GLY A 486 -6.63 7.45 -2.14
N ASP A 487 -7.10 8.15 -1.09
CA ASP A 487 -6.63 7.91 0.26
C ASP A 487 -7.44 6.82 0.94
N TYR A 488 -6.80 6.06 1.84
CA TYR A 488 -7.50 5.20 2.78
C TYR A 488 -8.12 6.06 3.87
N LEU A 489 -9.39 5.85 4.14
CA LEU A 489 -10.15 6.59 5.15
C LEU A 489 -10.73 5.64 6.18
N ASP A 490 -10.38 5.87 7.44
CA ASP A 490 -10.94 5.19 8.59
C ASP A 490 -11.57 6.21 9.54
N ALA A 491 -12.50 5.78 10.39
CA ALA A 491 -12.95 6.54 11.54
C ALA A 491 -12.64 5.80 12.83
N ALA A 492 -12.19 6.53 13.82
CA ALA A 492 -11.90 6.01 15.15
C ALA A 492 -12.51 6.89 16.24
N SER A 493 -13.00 6.29 17.31
CA SER A 493 -13.39 7.00 18.52
C SER A 493 -12.18 7.72 19.11
N LYS A 494 -12.35 8.93 19.66
CA LYS A 494 -11.31 9.63 20.41
C LYS A 494 -10.86 8.89 21.68
N LYS A 495 -11.68 7.94 22.16
CA LYS A 495 -11.31 7.02 23.24
C LYS A 495 -10.27 5.99 22.78
N LEU A 496 -10.16 5.75 21.47
CA LEU A 496 -9.14 4.86 20.92
C LEU A 496 -7.87 5.67 20.67
N LYS A 497 -6.82 5.35 21.39
CA LYS A 497 -5.52 6.04 21.35
C LYS A 497 -4.48 5.23 20.61
N GLY A 498 -3.40 5.88 20.17
CA GLY A 498 -2.32 5.24 19.42
C GLY A 498 -2.62 5.05 17.94
N VAL A 499 -3.77 5.55 17.44
CA VAL A 499 -4.13 5.45 16.02
C VAL A 499 -3.25 6.36 15.19
N THR A 500 -2.59 5.80 14.18
CA THR A 500 -1.74 6.50 13.22
C THR A 500 -2.10 6.14 11.78
N THR A 501 -1.53 6.86 10.82
CA THR A 501 -1.69 6.58 9.39
C THR A 501 -0.76 5.46 8.94
N HIS A 502 -1.14 4.76 7.85
CA HIS A 502 -0.32 3.75 7.22
C HIS A 502 -0.57 3.70 5.71
N PRO A 503 0.48 3.66 4.84
CA PRO A 503 0.31 3.79 3.39
C PRO A 503 -0.20 2.53 2.70
N MET A 504 -0.11 1.36 3.34
CA MET A 504 -0.44 0.08 2.68
C MET A 504 -1.92 -0.27 2.76
N PHE A 505 -2.54 -0.13 3.94
CA PHE A 505 -3.91 -0.59 4.18
C PHE A 505 -4.62 0.27 5.22
N ASN A 506 -5.96 0.19 5.25
CA ASN A 506 -6.77 0.66 6.36
C ASN A 506 -6.30 0.05 7.69
N PHE A 507 -6.72 0.65 8.81
CA PHE A 507 -6.44 0.15 10.15
C PHE A 507 -4.95 -0.06 10.42
N MET A 508 -4.13 0.96 10.10
CA MET A 508 -2.69 0.95 10.38
C MET A 508 -1.96 -0.23 9.72
N GLY A 509 -2.28 -0.53 8.45
CA GLY A 509 -1.73 -1.69 7.76
C GLY A 509 -2.33 -3.01 8.23
N ALA A 510 -3.63 -3.03 8.61
CA ALA A 510 -4.33 -4.14 9.23
C ALA A 510 -3.81 -4.55 10.63
N ARG A 511 -3.00 -3.68 11.28
CA ARG A 511 -2.38 -3.95 12.59
C ARG A 511 -2.91 -3.04 13.71
N LEU A 512 -4.09 -2.43 13.53
CA LEU A 512 -4.67 -1.51 14.51
C LEU A 512 -4.77 -2.15 15.90
N ALA A 513 -5.31 -3.36 16.00
CA ALA A 513 -5.55 -4.04 17.26
C ALA A 513 -4.26 -4.29 18.08
N GLU A 514 -3.12 -4.51 17.38
CA GLU A 514 -1.82 -4.71 18.03
C GLU A 514 -1.31 -3.44 18.73
N LYS A 515 -1.60 -2.25 18.17
CA LYS A 515 -0.89 -0.99 18.50
C LYS A 515 -1.70 -0.03 19.37
N VAL A 516 -3.02 -0.15 19.40
CA VAL A 516 -3.91 0.81 20.07
C VAL A 516 -4.31 0.41 21.48
N TRP A 517 -4.81 1.39 22.27
CA TRP A 517 -5.38 1.17 23.59
C TRP A 517 -6.65 2.02 23.78
N LEU A 518 -7.45 1.64 24.76
CA LEU A 518 -8.67 2.37 25.13
C LEU A 518 -8.39 3.32 26.29
N GLU A 519 -8.89 4.53 26.19
CA GLU A 519 -8.98 5.49 27.27
C GLU A 519 -10.42 5.49 27.78
N GLU A 520 -10.62 5.24 29.09
CA GLU A 520 -11.94 5.20 29.72
C GLU A 520 -12.69 6.54 29.63
#